data_e7f1def99152b670e5b312f267f09924
#
_entry.id   e7f1def99152b670e5b312f267f09924
#
_cell.length_a   1.000
_cell.length_b   1.000
_cell.length_c   1.000
_cell.angle_alpha   90.00
_cell.angle_beta   90.00
_cell.angle_gamma   90.00
#
_symmetry.space_group_name_H-M   'P 1'
#
loop_
_entity.id
_entity.type
_entity.pdbx_description
1 polymer ?
#
loop_
_entity_poly.entity_id
_entity_poly.type
_entity_poly.pdbx_seq_one_letter_code
_entity_poly.pdbx_strand_id
1 'polypeptide(L)'
;MATQQMAIANIERVDIITEEPTPRVFSFDTASDASAEAQISAGAETELRIKNRILAQNITEDIVKGFNINLTDSVFSPEVFALVDGGASTVSGDNFKKYTAPTAGEVVSRTKCSLAVYASEKDYDGNALSYTAFIFPHASGSPTSVSLKDGEFYAPSYTLKSRPSKGQSPMTVVALPSLPVVVTASGDMPASPVSGKTCILVAASGITGLSDISVGTYAVYNGSTYTAL
;
A
#
# COMPACT_ATOMS: atom_id res chain seq x y z
N MET A 1 27.50 16.40 -5.51
CA MET A 1 26.67 15.24 -5.89
C MET A 1 25.46 15.77 -6.61
N ALA A 2 25.15 15.29 -7.82
CA ALA A 2 23.90 15.64 -8.48
C ALA A 2 22.77 14.96 -7.69
N THR A 3 21.74 15.72 -7.32
CA THR A 3 20.52 15.16 -6.72
C THR A 3 19.78 14.41 -7.82
N GLN A 4 19.54 13.12 -7.62
CA GLN A 4 18.71 12.35 -8.56
C GLN A 4 17.28 12.84 -8.44
N GLN A 5 16.72 13.31 -9.53
CA GLN A 5 15.32 13.72 -9.65
C GLN A 5 14.60 12.72 -10.53
N MET A 6 13.41 12.28 -10.10
CA MET A 6 12.60 11.30 -10.79
C MET A 6 11.28 11.96 -11.23
N ALA A 7 10.96 11.86 -12.51
CA ALA A 7 9.69 12.32 -13.06
C ALA A 7 8.65 11.21 -12.92
N ILE A 8 8.00 11.15 -11.76
CA ILE A 8 7.01 10.14 -11.44
C ILE A 8 5.64 10.57 -11.98
N ALA A 9 5.00 9.69 -12.74
CA ALA A 9 3.68 9.88 -13.31
C ALA A 9 2.88 8.57 -13.28
N ASN A 10 1.56 8.68 -13.36
CA ASN A 10 0.59 7.59 -13.43
C ASN A 10 0.62 6.62 -12.24
N ILE A 11 -0.53 6.11 -11.90
CA ILE A 11 -0.66 4.92 -11.06
C ILE A 11 -0.74 3.74 -12.02
N GLU A 12 0.29 2.89 -12.01
CA GLU A 12 0.36 1.75 -12.92
C GLU A 12 -0.31 0.51 -12.35
N ARG A 13 -0.22 0.34 -11.02
CA ARG A 13 -0.84 -0.79 -10.31
C ARG A 13 -0.94 -0.49 -8.82
N VAL A 14 -1.93 -1.10 -8.19
CA VAL A 14 -2.07 -1.14 -6.73
C VAL A 14 -2.13 -2.60 -6.30
N ASP A 15 -1.34 -2.97 -5.31
CA ASP A 15 -1.38 -4.28 -4.67
C ASP A 15 -1.81 -4.13 -3.21
N ILE A 16 -2.80 -4.92 -2.81
CA ILE A 16 -3.23 -5.08 -1.42
C ILE A 16 -2.95 -6.52 -1.02
N ILE A 17 -2.09 -6.73 -0.04
CA ILE A 17 -1.68 -8.05 0.43
C ILE A 17 -2.09 -8.19 1.89
N THR A 18 -2.92 -9.18 2.21
CA THR A 18 -3.35 -9.40 3.60
C THR A 18 -2.20 -9.95 4.44
N GLU A 19 -2.14 -9.53 5.71
CA GLU A 19 -1.14 -9.99 6.69
C GLU A 19 -1.63 -11.21 7.45
N GLU A 20 -2.29 -12.13 6.76
CA GLU A 20 -2.76 -13.41 7.27
C GLU A 20 -1.68 -14.49 7.08
N PRO A 21 -1.72 -15.62 7.81
CA PRO A 21 -0.78 -16.74 7.60
C PRO A 21 -0.78 -17.27 6.16
N THR A 22 -1.93 -17.21 5.49
CA THR A 22 -2.07 -17.46 4.05
C THR A 22 -2.49 -16.14 3.41
N PRO A 23 -1.55 -15.36 2.86
CA PRO A 23 -1.85 -14.05 2.34
C PRO A 23 -2.72 -14.13 1.08
N ARG A 24 -3.73 -13.25 1.02
CA ARG A 24 -4.51 -13.00 -0.19
C ARG A 24 -3.96 -11.77 -0.87
N VAL A 25 -3.86 -11.82 -2.17
CA VAL A 25 -3.32 -10.73 -3.00
C VAL A 25 -4.43 -10.18 -3.88
N PHE A 26 -4.62 -8.88 -3.84
CA PHE A 26 -5.54 -8.14 -4.71
C PHE A 26 -4.71 -7.13 -5.50
N SER A 27 -4.54 -7.38 -6.79
CA SER A 27 -3.80 -6.51 -7.71
C SER A 27 -4.77 -5.92 -8.72
N PHE A 28 -4.73 -4.60 -8.92
CA PHE A 28 -5.53 -3.91 -9.92
C PHE A 28 -4.80 -2.68 -10.47
N ASP A 29 -5.05 -2.40 -11.74
CA ASP A 29 -4.47 -1.32 -12.53
C ASP A 29 -5.48 -0.22 -12.91
N THR A 30 -6.67 -0.28 -12.31
CA THR A 30 -7.79 0.61 -12.58
C THR A 30 -7.91 1.77 -11.59
N ALA A 31 -6.97 1.89 -10.67
CA ALA A 31 -6.92 2.99 -9.72
C ALA A 31 -6.74 4.34 -10.43
N SER A 32 -7.61 5.29 -10.15
CA SER A 32 -7.60 6.62 -10.75
C SER A 32 -6.98 7.69 -9.86
N ASP A 33 -7.00 7.48 -8.54
CA ASP A 33 -6.42 8.39 -7.57
C ASP A 33 -5.91 7.63 -6.34
N ALA A 34 -4.78 8.08 -5.82
CA ALA A 34 -4.21 7.59 -4.57
C ALA A 34 -3.57 8.75 -3.80
N SER A 35 -4.02 8.99 -2.60
CA SER A 35 -3.45 10.00 -1.72
C SER A 35 -3.13 9.43 -0.35
N ALA A 36 -2.06 9.90 0.26
CA ALA A 36 -1.65 9.49 1.60
C ALA A 36 -1.31 10.70 2.44
N GLU A 37 -1.98 10.84 3.57
CA GLU A 37 -1.81 11.95 4.51
C GLU A 37 -1.24 11.43 5.82
N ALA A 38 -0.13 12.06 6.27
CA ALA A 38 0.51 11.68 7.52
C ALA A 38 -0.39 11.99 8.72
N GLN A 39 -0.55 11.03 9.61
CA GLN A 39 -1.16 11.25 10.91
C GLN A 39 -0.10 11.53 11.95
N ILE A 40 -0.12 12.73 12.48
CA ILE A 40 0.82 13.20 13.49
C ILE A 40 0.17 13.24 14.88
N SER A 41 0.99 13.07 15.89
CA SER A 41 0.74 13.56 17.25
C SER A 41 1.45 14.88 17.38
N ALA A 42 0.70 15.95 17.39
CA ALA A 42 1.28 17.28 17.51
C ALA A 42 2.09 17.40 18.81
N GLY A 43 3.24 18.00 18.70
CA GLY A 43 4.03 18.42 19.84
C GLY A 43 3.33 19.53 20.62
N ALA A 44 3.86 19.85 21.76
CA ALA A 44 3.38 20.93 22.60
C ALA A 44 4.47 21.97 22.79
N GLU A 45 4.09 23.24 22.78
CA GLU A 45 4.96 24.36 23.11
C GLU A 45 4.42 25.03 24.37
N THR A 46 5.29 25.15 25.36
CA THR A 46 4.96 25.83 26.62
C THR A 46 6.01 26.87 26.92
N GLU A 47 5.60 28.12 27.08
CA GLU A 47 6.47 29.25 27.40
C GLU A 47 6.33 29.67 28.87
N LEU A 48 7.45 29.87 29.54
CA LEU A 48 7.51 30.61 30.79
C LEU A 48 7.69 32.08 30.47
N ARG A 49 6.62 32.84 30.62
CA ARG A 49 6.60 34.27 30.32
C ARG A 49 6.48 35.10 31.57
N ILE A 50 7.34 36.09 31.70
CA ILE A 50 7.25 37.09 32.80
C ILE A 50 7.18 38.46 32.17
N LYS A 51 6.05 39.14 32.38
CA LYS A 51 5.73 40.46 31.78
C LYS A 51 5.90 40.37 30.24
N ASN A 52 6.84 41.13 29.67
CA ASN A 52 7.04 41.23 28.23
C ASN A 52 8.26 40.43 27.71
N ARG A 53 8.72 39.43 28.44
CA ARG A 53 9.85 38.57 27.99
C ARG A 53 9.60 37.12 28.31
N ILE A 54 10.05 36.25 27.39
CA ILE A 54 10.06 34.81 27.56
C ILE A 54 11.35 34.46 28.32
N LEU A 55 11.24 33.71 29.41
CA LEU A 55 12.37 33.25 30.20
C LEU A 55 12.81 31.85 29.81
N ALA A 56 11.88 30.98 29.46
CA ALA A 56 12.14 29.61 29.04
C ALA A 56 11.04 29.14 28.11
N GLN A 57 11.39 28.20 27.26
CA GLN A 57 10.47 27.56 26.33
C GLN A 57 10.72 26.05 26.38
N ASN A 58 9.66 25.27 26.47
CA ASN A 58 9.70 23.81 26.34
C ASN A 58 8.94 23.44 25.08
N ILE A 59 9.64 22.84 24.09
CA ILE A 59 9.08 22.44 22.82
C ILE A 59 9.24 20.91 22.70
N THR A 60 8.15 20.24 22.32
CA THR A 60 8.18 18.83 21.94
C THR A 60 7.84 18.70 20.47
N GLU A 61 8.59 17.88 19.76
CA GLU A 61 8.44 17.66 18.32
C GLU A 61 7.19 16.85 17.98
N ASP A 62 6.70 17.04 16.76
CA ASP A 62 5.63 16.23 16.18
C ASP A 62 6.08 14.79 15.94
N ILE A 63 5.20 13.83 16.23
CA ILE A 63 5.47 12.40 16.04
C ILE A 63 4.49 11.85 14.99
N VAL A 64 5.03 11.25 13.92
CA VAL A 64 4.23 10.55 12.92
C VAL A 64 3.76 9.22 13.50
N LYS A 65 2.44 8.98 13.48
CA LYS A 65 1.80 7.74 13.95
C LYS A 65 1.48 6.76 12.84
N GLY A 66 1.34 7.23 11.61
CA GLY A 66 0.92 6.44 10.46
C GLY A 66 0.42 7.32 9.33
N PHE A 67 -0.30 6.71 8.39
CA PHE A 67 -0.89 7.41 7.25
C PHE A 67 -2.38 7.08 7.12
N ASN A 68 -3.17 8.06 6.73
CA ASN A 68 -4.49 7.87 6.14
C ASN A 68 -4.32 7.85 4.63
N ILE A 69 -4.80 6.79 4.00
CA ILE A 69 -4.66 6.57 2.56
C ILE A 69 -6.06 6.55 1.98
N ASN A 70 -6.30 7.38 0.98
CA ASN A 70 -7.51 7.36 0.19
C ASN A 70 -7.14 6.86 -1.22
N LEU A 71 -7.87 5.87 -1.68
CA LEU A 71 -7.68 5.22 -2.96
C LEU A 71 -9.01 5.20 -3.69
N THR A 72 -9.05 5.72 -4.91
CA THR A 72 -10.22 5.66 -5.79
C THR A 72 -9.93 4.72 -6.93
N ASP A 73 -10.80 3.75 -7.12
CA ASP A 73 -10.75 2.82 -8.24
C ASP A 73 -11.84 3.16 -9.24
N SER A 74 -11.59 2.91 -10.52
CA SER A 74 -12.58 3.10 -11.60
C SER A 74 -13.48 1.88 -11.78
N VAL A 75 -13.14 0.76 -11.16
CA VAL A 75 -13.88 -0.51 -11.25
C VAL A 75 -14.21 -1.03 -9.85
N PHE A 76 -15.44 -1.47 -9.68
CA PHE A 76 -15.88 -2.05 -8.41
C PHE A 76 -15.39 -3.49 -8.24
N SER A 77 -14.54 -3.73 -7.25
CA SER A 77 -14.13 -5.05 -6.79
C SER A 77 -14.85 -5.42 -5.50
N PRO A 78 -15.79 -6.39 -5.51
CA PRO A 78 -16.51 -6.81 -4.30
C PRO A 78 -15.62 -7.38 -3.22
N GLU A 79 -14.51 -7.98 -3.59
CA GLU A 79 -13.56 -8.59 -2.64
C GLU A 79 -12.71 -7.54 -1.93
N VAL A 80 -12.19 -6.56 -2.69
CA VAL A 80 -11.48 -5.40 -2.11
C VAL A 80 -12.43 -4.60 -1.23
N PHE A 81 -13.67 -4.39 -1.69
CA PHE A 81 -14.68 -3.70 -0.90
C PHE A 81 -14.96 -4.41 0.43
N ALA A 82 -15.11 -5.75 0.40
CA ALA A 82 -15.31 -6.55 1.62
C ALA A 82 -14.11 -6.50 2.57
N LEU A 83 -12.89 -6.53 2.03
CA LEU A 83 -11.65 -6.42 2.82
C LEU A 83 -11.57 -5.07 3.54
N VAL A 84 -11.85 -3.98 2.83
CA VAL A 84 -11.74 -2.61 3.36
C VAL A 84 -12.85 -2.29 4.35
N ASP A 85 -14.09 -2.60 4.01
CA ASP A 85 -15.24 -2.34 4.87
C ASP A 85 -15.34 -3.31 6.06
N GLY A 86 -14.78 -4.52 5.91
CA GLY A 86 -14.83 -5.58 6.92
C GLY A 86 -16.10 -6.43 6.87
N GLY A 87 -16.85 -6.35 5.79
CA GLY A 87 -18.02 -7.18 5.51
C GLY A 87 -17.67 -8.51 4.86
N ALA A 88 -18.68 -9.23 4.41
CA ALA A 88 -18.53 -10.51 3.72
C ALA A 88 -19.06 -10.44 2.29
N SER A 89 -18.22 -10.81 1.33
CA SER A 89 -18.64 -11.04 -0.06
C SER A 89 -18.91 -12.52 -0.31
N THR A 90 -19.90 -12.81 -1.10
CA THR A 90 -20.21 -14.17 -1.57
C THR A 90 -20.11 -14.19 -3.09
N VAL A 91 -19.26 -15.07 -3.59
CA VAL A 91 -19.08 -15.34 -5.02
C VAL A 91 -19.49 -16.78 -5.33
N SER A 92 -19.95 -17.06 -6.54
CA SER A 92 -20.28 -18.41 -7.03
C SER A 92 -19.67 -18.57 -8.42
N GLY A 93 -18.58 -19.34 -8.50
CA GLY A 93 -17.68 -19.27 -9.65
C GLY A 93 -17.09 -17.87 -9.77
N ASP A 94 -17.04 -17.32 -10.98
CA ASP A 94 -16.50 -15.98 -11.24
C ASP A 94 -17.55 -14.85 -11.05
N ASN A 95 -18.75 -15.20 -10.55
CA ASN A 95 -19.85 -14.23 -10.44
C ASN A 95 -20.04 -13.76 -8.99
N PHE A 96 -19.97 -12.46 -8.78
CA PHE A 96 -20.43 -11.83 -7.56
C PHE A 96 -21.91 -12.07 -7.31
N LYS A 97 -22.29 -12.49 -6.12
CA LYS A 97 -23.68 -12.77 -5.72
C LYS A 97 -24.21 -11.78 -4.70
N LYS A 98 -23.43 -11.52 -3.66
CA LYS A 98 -23.90 -10.73 -2.53
C LYS A 98 -22.75 -10.15 -1.76
N TYR A 99 -22.91 -8.93 -1.30
CA TYR A 99 -22.13 -8.34 -0.22
C TYR A 99 -23.03 -8.11 1.00
N THR A 100 -22.53 -8.38 2.18
CA THR A 100 -23.20 -8.09 3.45
C THR A 100 -22.26 -7.26 4.31
N ALA A 101 -22.70 -6.06 4.65
CA ALA A 101 -21.95 -5.17 5.55
C ALA A 101 -21.84 -5.77 6.96
N PRO A 102 -20.89 -5.31 7.78
CA PRO A 102 -20.79 -5.69 9.19
C PRO A 102 -22.07 -5.41 9.96
N THR A 103 -22.29 -6.17 11.04
CA THR A 103 -23.45 -6.00 11.90
C THR A 103 -23.44 -4.64 12.60
N ALA A 104 -24.55 -3.93 12.54
CA ALA A 104 -24.69 -2.65 13.19
C ALA A 104 -24.58 -2.79 14.72
N GLY A 105 -23.82 -1.91 15.35
CA GLY A 105 -23.62 -1.88 16.81
C GLY A 105 -22.49 -2.79 17.30
N GLU A 106 -21.81 -3.53 16.43
CA GLU A 106 -20.68 -4.39 16.78
C GLU A 106 -19.34 -3.81 16.34
N VAL A 107 -18.29 -4.18 17.08
CA VAL A 107 -16.91 -3.81 16.70
C VAL A 107 -16.44 -4.75 15.59
N VAL A 108 -16.02 -4.18 14.48
CA VAL A 108 -15.50 -4.92 13.34
C VAL A 108 -13.99 -5.05 13.42
N SER A 109 -13.50 -6.28 13.50
CA SER A 109 -12.07 -6.57 13.35
C SER A 109 -11.75 -6.72 11.86
N ARG A 110 -11.11 -5.70 11.28
CA ARG A 110 -10.69 -5.72 9.88
C ARG A 110 -9.34 -6.41 9.72
N THR A 111 -9.21 -7.18 8.66
CA THR A 111 -7.94 -7.82 8.31
C THR A 111 -6.90 -6.74 8.01
N LYS A 112 -5.73 -6.86 8.61
CA LYS A 112 -4.59 -5.99 8.28
C LYS A 112 -4.00 -6.39 6.94
N CYS A 113 -3.53 -5.41 6.20
CA CYS A 113 -2.91 -5.60 4.91
C CYS A 113 -1.72 -4.66 4.72
N SER A 114 -0.85 -5.01 3.81
CA SER A 114 0.15 -4.11 3.24
C SER A 114 -0.40 -3.57 1.92
N LEU A 115 -0.41 -2.26 1.77
CA LEU A 115 -0.81 -1.57 0.54
C LEU A 115 0.44 -1.08 -0.18
N ALA A 116 0.56 -1.38 -1.47
CA ALA A 116 1.61 -0.85 -2.34
C ALA A 116 0.98 -0.16 -3.55
N VAL A 117 1.37 1.08 -3.78
CA VAL A 117 0.98 1.87 -4.97
C VAL A 117 2.21 2.03 -5.85
N TYR A 118 2.10 1.60 -7.09
CA TYR A 118 3.19 1.67 -8.06
C TYR A 118 2.94 2.78 -9.05
N ALA A 119 3.93 3.67 -9.19
CA ALA A 119 3.94 4.74 -10.16
C ALA A 119 5.14 4.58 -11.11
N SER A 120 5.02 5.00 -12.36
CA SER A 120 6.09 4.93 -13.33
C SER A 120 6.92 6.21 -13.35
N GLU A 121 8.24 6.06 -13.49
CA GLU A 121 9.13 7.14 -13.91
C GLU A 121 9.13 7.22 -15.43
N LYS A 122 8.89 8.40 -15.99
CA LYS A 122 8.79 8.62 -17.45
C LYS A 122 9.98 9.42 -17.96
N ASP A 123 10.42 9.08 -19.18
CA ASP A 123 11.36 9.90 -19.95
C ASP A 123 10.62 11.00 -20.74
N TYR A 124 11.39 11.80 -21.49
CA TYR A 124 10.84 12.87 -22.33
C TYR A 124 9.91 12.33 -23.43
N ASP A 125 10.14 11.10 -23.91
CA ASP A 125 9.36 10.45 -24.95
C ASP A 125 8.14 9.68 -24.41
N GLY A 126 7.94 9.71 -23.09
CA GLY A 126 6.82 9.05 -22.40
C GLY A 126 7.02 7.57 -22.08
N ASN A 127 8.23 7.02 -22.32
CA ASN A 127 8.53 5.64 -21.98
C ASN A 127 8.77 5.49 -20.48
N ALA A 128 8.40 4.35 -19.92
CA ALA A 128 8.73 4.02 -18.53
C ALA A 128 10.19 3.64 -18.41
N LEU A 129 10.94 4.37 -17.59
CA LEU A 129 12.35 4.08 -17.26
C LEU A 129 12.45 3.11 -16.06
N SER A 130 11.68 3.38 -15.05
CA SER A 130 11.64 2.62 -13.81
C SER A 130 10.27 2.79 -13.13
N TYR A 131 10.08 2.13 -12.01
CA TYR A 131 8.85 2.23 -11.21
C TYR A 131 9.21 2.60 -9.77
N THR A 132 8.31 3.28 -9.12
CA THR A 132 8.43 3.64 -7.70
C THR A 132 7.25 3.02 -6.96
N ALA A 133 7.55 2.22 -5.93
CA ALA A 133 6.56 1.66 -5.04
C ALA A 133 6.45 2.50 -3.76
N PHE A 134 5.25 2.96 -3.45
CA PHE A 134 4.88 3.56 -2.17
C PHE A 134 4.18 2.49 -1.33
N ILE A 135 4.83 2.06 -0.25
CA ILE A 135 4.42 0.90 0.54
C ILE A 135 3.95 1.37 1.91
N PHE A 136 2.75 0.97 2.30
CA PHE A 136 2.12 1.29 3.58
C PHE A 136 1.80 -0.02 4.32
N PRO A 137 2.64 -0.43 5.28
CA PRO A 137 2.43 -1.65 6.04
C PRO A 137 1.33 -1.47 7.10
N HIS A 138 0.80 -2.59 7.58
CA HIS A 138 -0.19 -2.65 8.66
C HIS A 138 -1.39 -1.72 8.45
N ALA A 139 -1.83 -1.60 7.20
CA ALA A 139 -3.02 -0.86 6.85
C ALA A 139 -4.27 -1.66 7.21
N SER A 140 -5.27 -0.97 7.71
CA SER A 140 -6.62 -1.51 7.92
C SER A 140 -7.64 -0.61 7.26
N GLY A 141 -8.66 -1.20 6.67
CA GLY A 141 -9.75 -0.47 6.04
C GLY A 141 -10.59 0.34 7.05
N SER A 142 -11.36 1.24 6.52
CA SER A 142 -12.39 2.00 7.23
C SER A 142 -13.76 1.71 6.60
N PRO A 143 -14.87 2.02 7.29
CA PRO A 143 -16.19 1.91 6.68
C PRO A 143 -16.25 2.67 5.36
N THR A 144 -16.73 2.00 4.32
CA THR A 144 -16.85 2.57 2.97
C THR A 144 -18.20 3.25 2.78
N SER A 145 -18.20 4.34 2.01
CA SER A 145 -19.42 5.00 1.56
C SER A 145 -19.73 4.60 0.12
N VAL A 146 -21.03 4.48 -0.19
CA VAL A 146 -21.49 4.21 -1.56
C VAL A 146 -22.22 5.45 -2.06
N SER A 147 -21.78 5.97 -3.22
CA SER A 147 -22.42 7.08 -3.91
C SER A 147 -22.62 6.71 -5.37
N LEU A 148 -23.88 6.62 -5.79
CA LEU A 148 -24.25 6.29 -7.16
C LEU A 148 -24.95 7.49 -7.78
N LYS A 149 -24.63 7.79 -9.04
CA LYS A 149 -25.30 8.82 -9.83
C LYS A 149 -25.82 8.22 -11.12
N ASP A 150 -26.99 8.68 -11.54
CA ASP A 150 -27.56 8.25 -12.80
C ASP A 150 -26.72 8.73 -13.99
N GLY A 151 -26.42 7.81 -14.91
CA GLY A 151 -25.60 8.11 -16.09
C GLY A 151 -24.10 8.13 -15.86
N GLU A 152 -23.59 7.89 -14.64
CA GLU A 152 -22.14 7.82 -14.32
C GLU A 152 -21.76 6.40 -13.88
N PHE A 153 -20.53 5.98 -14.21
CA PHE A 153 -19.97 4.73 -13.68
C PHE A 153 -19.64 4.90 -12.20
N TYR A 154 -19.87 3.84 -11.43
CA TYR A 154 -19.52 3.83 -10.01
C TYR A 154 -18.01 3.68 -9.83
N ALA A 155 -17.38 4.65 -9.23
CA ALA A 155 -15.99 4.65 -8.84
C ALA A 155 -15.89 4.54 -7.29
N PRO A 156 -15.57 3.35 -6.75
CA PRO A 156 -15.44 3.17 -5.31
C PRO A 156 -14.24 3.94 -4.75
N SER A 157 -14.44 4.54 -3.59
CA SER A 157 -13.35 5.16 -2.83
C SER A 157 -13.12 4.37 -1.55
N TYR A 158 -11.89 3.96 -1.34
CA TYR A 158 -11.44 3.18 -0.20
C TYR A 158 -10.57 4.04 0.72
N THR A 159 -10.86 4.03 2.00
CA THR A 159 -10.02 4.67 3.00
C THR A 159 -9.34 3.60 3.85
N LEU A 160 -8.01 3.62 3.88
CA LEU A 160 -7.19 2.74 4.71
C LEU A 160 -6.36 3.56 5.69
N LYS A 161 -6.04 2.96 6.83
CA LYS A 161 -5.22 3.57 7.87
C LYS A 161 -4.03 2.67 8.17
N SER A 162 -2.83 3.08 7.74
CA SER A 162 -1.58 2.42 8.11
C SER A 162 -1.21 2.80 9.55
N ARG A 163 -1.03 1.80 10.38
CA ARG A 163 -0.68 1.94 11.81
C ARG A 163 0.36 0.89 12.19
N PRO A 164 1.62 1.07 11.80
CA PRO A 164 2.69 0.14 12.15
C PRO A 164 2.94 0.14 13.66
N SER A 165 3.59 -0.91 14.12
CA SER A 165 4.05 -1.01 15.50
C SER A 165 5.18 -0.01 15.78
N LYS A 166 5.39 0.32 17.05
CA LYS A 166 6.47 1.21 17.47
C LYS A 166 7.82 0.70 16.95
N GLY A 167 8.57 1.59 16.31
CA GLY A 167 9.89 1.29 15.73
C GLY A 167 9.86 0.82 14.28
N GLN A 168 8.68 0.66 13.68
CA GLN A 168 8.52 0.36 12.25
C GLN A 168 8.21 1.63 11.46
N SER A 169 8.65 1.67 10.20
CA SER A 169 8.33 2.78 9.29
C SER A 169 6.87 2.72 8.86
N PRO A 170 6.13 3.82 8.91
CA PRO A 170 4.74 3.86 8.44
C PRO A 170 4.60 3.95 6.91
N MET A 171 5.68 4.29 6.21
CA MET A 171 5.74 4.32 4.76
C MET A 171 7.17 4.04 4.31
N THR A 172 7.31 3.26 3.24
CA THR A 172 8.59 3.01 2.58
C THR A 172 8.44 3.31 1.09
N VAL A 173 9.43 3.94 0.50
CA VAL A 173 9.47 4.20 -0.95
C VAL A 173 10.64 3.43 -1.54
N VAL A 174 10.38 2.62 -2.57
CA VAL A 174 11.38 1.77 -3.20
C VAL A 174 11.37 1.99 -4.71
N ALA A 175 12.54 2.22 -5.30
CA ALA A 175 12.72 2.25 -6.74
C ALA A 175 12.87 0.82 -7.29
N LEU A 176 12.11 0.49 -8.33
CA LEU A 176 12.03 -0.85 -8.92
C LEU A 176 12.36 -0.79 -10.41
N PRO A 177 13.11 -1.76 -10.95
CA PRO A 177 13.41 -1.81 -12.39
C PRO A 177 12.19 -2.23 -13.23
N SER A 178 11.23 -2.92 -12.63
CA SER A 178 9.96 -3.34 -13.26
C SER A 178 8.86 -3.43 -12.22
N LEU A 179 7.60 -3.54 -12.66
CA LEU A 179 6.51 -3.92 -11.77
C LEU A 179 6.77 -5.33 -11.21
N PRO A 180 6.69 -5.52 -9.89
CA PRO A 180 7.04 -6.78 -9.27
C PRO A 180 5.98 -7.85 -9.55
N VAL A 181 6.42 -9.11 -9.69
CA VAL A 181 5.53 -10.27 -9.58
C VAL A 181 5.35 -10.57 -8.10
N VAL A 182 4.11 -10.63 -7.64
CA VAL A 182 3.81 -10.99 -6.25
C VAL A 182 3.89 -12.50 -6.12
N VAL A 183 4.78 -12.98 -5.23
CA VAL A 183 5.06 -14.41 -5.06
C VAL A 183 4.53 -14.88 -3.71
N THR A 184 3.50 -15.73 -3.75
CA THR A 184 2.87 -16.35 -2.58
C THR A 184 3.25 -17.83 -2.45
N ALA A 185 3.70 -18.45 -3.54
CA ALA A 185 4.12 -19.85 -3.61
C ALA A 185 5.28 -20.01 -4.62
N SER A 186 5.99 -21.13 -4.55
CA SER A 186 7.10 -21.39 -5.48
C SER A 186 6.68 -21.47 -6.95
N GLY A 187 5.41 -21.75 -7.22
CA GLY A 187 4.83 -21.77 -8.58
C GLY A 187 4.65 -20.39 -9.20
N ASP A 188 4.63 -19.34 -8.39
CA ASP A 188 4.45 -17.95 -8.85
C ASP A 188 5.76 -17.31 -9.35
N MET A 189 6.88 -18.02 -9.21
CA MET A 189 8.18 -17.51 -9.62
C MET A 189 8.25 -17.31 -11.13
N PRO A 190 8.79 -16.18 -11.61
CA PRO A 190 8.98 -15.95 -13.05
C PRO A 190 9.80 -17.07 -13.70
N ALA A 191 9.26 -17.69 -14.77
CA ALA A 191 9.89 -18.81 -15.45
C ALA A 191 11.18 -18.43 -16.20
N SER A 192 11.30 -17.17 -16.63
CA SER A 192 12.44 -16.66 -17.39
C SER A 192 12.85 -15.27 -16.89
N PRO A 193 13.44 -15.18 -15.70
CA PRO A 193 13.82 -13.90 -15.14
C PRO A 193 15.00 -13.28 -15.88
N VAL A 194 14.96 -11.95 -16.07
CA VAL A 194 16.04 -11.18 -16.73
C VAL A 194 16.85 -10.44 -15.67
N SER A 195 18.17 -10.61 -15.70
CA SER A 195 19.10 -9.98 -14.75
C SER A 195 18.94 -8.46 -14.71
N GLY A 196 18.81 -7.91 -13.51
CA GLY A 196 18.65 -6.48 -13.25
C GLY A 196 17.31 -5.88 -13.71
N LYS A 197 16.39 -6.71 -14.25
CA LYS A 197 15.09 -6.23 -14.75
C LYS A 197 13.89 -6.92 -14.11
N THR A 198 14.02 -8.22 -13.74
CA THR A 198 12.89 -8.93 -13.13
C THR A 198 12.86 -8.67 -11.63
N CYS A 199 11.77 -8.06 -11.17
CA CYS A 199 11.50 -7.81 -9.76
C CYS A 199 10.39 -8.71 -9.25
N ILE A 200 10.49 -9.14 -8.00
CA ILE A 200 9.45 -9.87 -7.27
C ILE A 200 9.15 -9.19 -5.93
N LEU A 201 7.96 -9.40 -5.42
CA LEU A 201 7.58 -9.10 -4.04
C LEU A 201 7.28 -10.41 -3.33
N VAL A 202 8.03 -10.71 -2.28
CA VAL A 202 7.84 -11.92 -1.48
C VAL A 202 6.67 -11.72 -0.52
N ALA A 203 5.54 -12.34 -0.80
CA ALA A 203 4.31 -12.16 -0.02
C ALA A 203 4.08 -13.26 1.02
N ALA A 204 4.75 -14.41 0.90
CA ALA A 204 4.65 -15.53 1.84
C ALA A 204 6.03 -16.09 2.22
N SER A 205 6.11 -16.79 3.35
CA SER A 205 7.32 -17.49 3.79
C SER A 205 7.42 -18.90 3.18
N GLY A 206 8.64 -19.49 3.22
CA GLY A 206 8.86 -20.87 2.80
C GLY A 206 8.89 -21.11 1.30
N ILE A 207 9.07 -20.07 0.49
CA ILE A 207 9.19 -20.17 -0.96
C ILE A 207 10.57 -20.70 -1.32
N THR A 208 10.62 -21.75 -2.13
CA THR A 208 11.88 -22.36 -2.57
C THR A 208 12.75 -21.35 -3.34
N GLY A 209 14.01 -21.22 -2.94
CA GLY A 209 14.96 -20.28 -3.55
C GLY A 209 14.90 -18.85 -3.00
N LEU A 210 14.03 -18.55 -2.02
CA LEU A 210 13.88 -17.26 -1.38
C LEU A 210 14.00 -17.32 0.15
N SER A 211 14.67 -18.36 0.70
CA SER A 211 14.79 -18.57 2.16
C SER A 211 15.42 -17.39 2.90
N ASP A 212 16.29 -16.65 2.24
CA ASP A 212 17.05 -15.54 2.81
C ASP A 212 16.37 -14.16 2.60
N ILE A 213 15.18 -14.16 1.98
CA ILE A 213 14.42 -12.94 1.71
C ILE A 213 13.16 -12.93 2.57
N SER A 214 13.04 -11.90 3.39
CA SER A 214 11.90 -11.76 4.30
C SER A 214 10.60 -11.44 3.56
N VAL A 215 9.48 -11.87 4.13
CA VAL A 215 8.13 -11.50 3.64
C VAL A 215 7.98 -9.97 3.66
N GLY A 216 7.36 -9.44 2.61
CA GLY A 216 7.21 -8.00 2.40
C GLY A 216 8.40 -7.32 1.73
N THR A 217 9.45 -8.05 1.38
CA THR A 217 10.66 -7.53 0.75
C THR A 217 10.58 -7.64 -0.77
N TYR A 218 11.03 -6.59 -1.45
CA TYR A 218 11.25 -6.61 -2.90
C TYR A 218 12.62 -7.20 -3.20
N ALA A 219 12.70 -7.99 -4.25
CA ALA A 219 13.96 -8.57 -4.69
C ALA A 219 14.10 -8.52 -6.21
N VAL A 220 15.33 -8.34 -6.68
CA VAL A 220 15.66 -8.28 -8.10
C VAL A 220 16.54 -9.46 -8.47
N TYR A 221 16.28 -10.05 -9.62
CA TYR A 221 17.08 -11.14 -10.16
C TYR A 221 18.44 -10.63 -10.65
N ASN A 222 19.52 -11.20 -10.15
CA ASN A 222 20.91 -10.79 -10.47
C ASN A 222 21.56 -11.62 -11.59
N GLY A 223 20.83 -12.53 -12.21
CA GLY A 223 21.33 -13.47 -13.22
C GLY A 223 21.52 -14.89 -12.71
N SER A 224 21.47 -15.09 -11.40
CA SER A 224 21.61 -16.42 -10.75
C SER A 224 20.55 -16.62 -9.66
N THR A 225 20.36 -15.61 -8.83
CA THR A 225 19.44 -15.65 -7.68
C THR A 225 18.71 -14.32 -7.55
N TYR A 226 17.70 -14.27 -6.69
CA TYR A 226 17.06 -13.02 -6.29
C TYR A 226 17.79 -12.40 -5.09
N THR A 227 18.04 -11.11 -5.14
CA THR A 227 18.70 -10.33 -4.09
C THR A 227 17.75 -9.27 -3.60
N ALA A 228 17.57 -9.15 -2.28
CA ALA A 228 16.75 -8.13 -1.65
C ALA A 228 17.22 -6.71 -2.02
N LEU A 229 16.27 -5.80 -2.22
CA LEU A 229 16.49 -4.37 -2.45
C LEU A 229 16.61 -3.60 -1.15
#